data_ff4e1fc408fd2618377f56bc222d9316
#
_entry.id   ff4e1fc408fd2618377f56bc222d9316
#
_cell.length_a   1.000
_cell.length_b   1.000
_cell.length_c   1.000
_cell.angle_alpha   90.00
_cell.angle_beta   90.00
_cell.angle_gamma   90.00
#
_symmetry.space_group_name_H-M   'P 1'
#
loop_
_entity.id
_entity.type
_entity.pdbx_description
1 polymer ?
#
loop_
_entity_poly.entity_id
_entity_poly.type
_entity_poly.pdbx_seq_one_letter_code
_entity_poly.pdbx_strand_id
1 'polypeptide(L)'
;VGSEMCIRDRHMTELKEDTKAQIILGNTYHLYLRPGIQILEQAGGLHKFNTWDRPILTDSGGFQVFSLSDNRKLHEEGAEFRSHLDGSKHMFTPEKVMDIERSIGADIIMAFDECCPGDADYNYAKQSLGLTERWLDRCFARFNSTEPKYGYRQSLFPIVQGCVYTDLRQRAAENVARKGADGNAIGGLAVGEPTDKMYEMIEVVNEILPKDKPRYLMGVGTPINLLEGIERGIDMFDCIMPTRNGRNGQLFTRFGTINMRNKKWENDFSPVDPDGHSYVDTLYSKAYLHHLIKAKEMLGLQIASIHNLAFYLWLVKEARAHIIAGDFTTWKSGMVRQLANRL
;
A
#
# COMPACT_ATOMS: atom_id res chain seq x y z
N VAL A 1 1.23 -4.71 -4.47
CA VAL A 1 0.66 -5.20 -3.21
C VAL A 1 -0.74 -4.65 -3.09
N GLY A 2 -1.76 -5.52 -3.06
CA GLY A 2 -3.11 -5.08 -2.81
C GLY A 2 -3.25 -4.70 -1.34
N SER A 3 -3.41 -3.42 -1.04
CA SER A 3 -3.71 -2.96 0.30
C SER A 3 -5.20 -3.11 0.57
N GLU A 4 -5.64 -4.27 0.93
CA GLU A 4 -6.94 -4.42 1.57
C GLU A 4 -6.86 -5.51 2.62
N MET A 5 -7.09 -5.06 3.80
CA MET A 5 -7.17 -5.84 5.01
C MET A 5 -8.22 -6.92 4.96
N CYS A 6 -9.22 -6.69 4.18
CA CYS A 6 -10.32 -7.62 3.99
C CYS A 6 -10.31 -8.06 2.56
N ILE A 7 -10.21 -9.33 2.38
CA ILE A 7 -10.53 -10.05 1.19
C ILE A 7 -12.04 -9.95 0.98
N ARG A 8 -12.49 -8.71 0.71
CA ARG A 8 -13.94 -8.44 0.62
C ARG A 8 -14.58 -9.10 -0.58
N ASP A 9 -13.79 -9.40 -1.60
CA ASP A 9 -14.28 -9.74 -2.92
C ASP A 9 -13.42 -10.79 -3.65
N ARG A 10 -12.54 -11.52 -2.95
CA ARG A 10 -11.71 -12.58 -3.55
C ARG A 10 -11.15 -13.55 -2.51
N HIS A 11 -10.87 -14.77 -2.95
CA HIS A 11 -10.25 -15.80 -2.13
C HIS A 11 -8.72 -15.67 -2.13
N MET A 12 -8.05 -16.14 -1.06
CA MET A 12 -6.58 -16.19 -1.00
C MET A 12 -5.98 -17.02 -2.12
N THR A 13 -6.67 -18.09 -2.55
CA THR A 13 -6.28 -18.90 -3.70
C THR A 13 -6.26 -18.10 -5.00
N GLU A 14 -7.24 -17.22 -5.25
CA GLU A 14 -7.27 -16.34 -6.42
C GLU A 14 -6.11 -15.35 -6.41
N LEU A 15 -5.78 -14.77 -5.22
CA LEU A 15 -4.61 -13.91 -5.09
C LEU A 15 -3.31 -14.65 -5.36
N LYS A 16 -3.22 -15.91 -4.95
CA LYS A 16 -2.02 -16.74 -5.08
C LYS A 16 -1.84 -17.31 -6.48
N GLU A 17 -2.89 -17.90 -7.06
CA GLU A 17 -2.82 -18.69 -8.28
C GLU A 17 -3.16 -17.89 -9.54
N ASP A 18 -4.13 -16.99 -9.47
CA ASP A 18 -4.58 -16.20 -10.61
C ASP A 18 -3.80 -14.88 -10.75
N THR A 19 -3.84 -14.04 -9.73
CA THR A 19 -3.11 -12.76 -9.77
C THR A 19 -1.62 -12.92 -9.50
N LYS A 20 -1.19 -14.05 -8.91
CA LYS A 20 0.22 -14.38 -8.58
C LYS A 20 0.86 -13.37 -7.63
N ALA A 21 0.08 -12.83 -6.70
CA ALA A 21 0.58 -11.91 -5.69
C ALA A 21 1.69 -12.59 -4.87
N GLN A 22 2.82 -11.90 -4.70
CA GLN A 22 3.98 -12.40 -3.96
C GLN A 22 3.96 -11.96 -2.51
N ILE A 23 3.36 -10.80 -2.22
CA ILE A 23 3.22 -10.20 -0.91
C ILE A 23 1.86 -9.52 -0.80
N ILE A 24 1.24 -9.59 0.38
CA ILE A 24 0.02 -8.86 0.69
C ILE A 24 0.24 -7.89 1.84
N LEU A 25 -0.64 -6.88 1.96
CA LEU A 25 -0.62 -5.93 3.05
C LEU A 25 -1.81 -6.13 3.98
N GLY A 26 -1.55 -6.19 5.28
CA GLY A 26 -2.54 -6.13 6.35
C GLY A 26 -2.52 -4.77 7.04
N ASN A 27 -3.66 -4.35 7.58
CA ASN A 27 -3.77 -3.07 8.26
C ASN A 27 -3.83 -3.27 9.78
N THR A 28 -2.81 -2.81 10.49
CA THR A 28 -2.63 -3.02 11.93
C THR A 28 -3.74 -2.40 12.77
N TYR A 29 -4.18 -1.19 12.46
CA TYR A 29 -5.29 -0.54 13.18
C TYR A 29 -6.57 -1.39 13.13
N HIS A 30 -6.93 -1.87 11.94
CA HIS A 30 -8.12 -2.69 11.79
C HIS A 30 -7.96 -4.07 12.44
N LEU A 31 -6.83 -4.74 12.24
CA LEU A 31 -6.56 -6.05 12.85
C LEU A 31 -6.56 -5.99 14.38
N TYR A 32 -6.06 -4.90 14.96
CA TYR A 32 -6.10 -4.63 16.39
C TYR A 32 -7.53 -4.49 16.91
N LEU A 33 -8.40 -3.77 16.19
CA LEU A 33 -9.79 -3.58 16.60
C LEU A 33 -10.66 -4.84 16.31
N ARG A 34 -10.43 -5.48 15.18
CA ARG A 34 -11.18 -6.68 14.75
C ARG A 34 -10.35 -7.52 13.76
N PRO A 35 -10.06 -8.79 14.06
CA PRO A 35 -10.66 -9.61 15.12
C PRO A 35 -10.14 -9.31 16.53
N GLY A 36 -9.04 -8.56 16.67
CA GLY A 36 -8.36 -8.30 17.93
C GLY A 36 -7.13 -9.21 18.13
N ILE A 37 -6.18 -8.71 18.89
CA ILE A 37 -4.86 -9.33 19.04
C ILE A 37 -4.95 -10.72 19.68
N GLN A 38 -5.82 -10.90 20.66
CA GLN A 38 -5.98 -12.21 21.34
C GLN A 38 -6.40 -13.33 20.36
N ILE A 39 -7.31 -13.03 19.44
CA ILE A 39 -7.76 -14.00 18.43
C ILE A 39 -6.62 -14.33 17.47
N LEU A 40 -5.86 -13.34 17.03
CA LEU A 40 -4.72 -13.55 16.14
C LEU A 40 -3.63 -14.40 16.82
N GLU A 41 -3.34 -14.16 18.09
CA GLU A 41 -2.39 -14.99 18.86
C GLU A 41 -2.87 -16.43 19.01
N GLN A 42 -4.15 -16.65 19.34
CA GLN A 42 -4.75 -17.99 19.43
C GLN A 42 -4.70 -18.74 18.08
N ALA A 43 -4.85 -18.02 16.97
CA ALA A 43 -4.73 -18.59 15.63
C ALA A 43 -3.27 -18.95 15.27
N GLY A 44 -2.27 -18.43 15.99
CA GLY A 44 -0.86 -18.60 15.68
C GLY A 44 -0.33 -17.58 14.64
N GLY A 45 -0.85 -16.36 14.69
CA GLY A 45 -0.49 -15.24 13.84
C GLY A 45 -1.33 -15.10 12.58
N LEU A 46 -1.12 -13.98 11.87
CA LEU A 46 -1.93 -13.59 10.71
C LEU A 46 -1.81 -14.58 9.55
N HIS A 47 -0.63 -15.16 9.30
CA HIS A 47 -0.43 -16.19 8.27
C HIS A 47 -1.36 -17.38 8.44
N LYS A 48 -1.48 -17.90 9.67
CA LYS A 48 -2.38 -19.03 9.95
C LYS A 48 -3.84 -18.59 9.97
N PHE A 49 -4.13 -17.40 10.46
CA PHE A 49 -5.48 -16.87 10.53
C PHE A 49 -6.11 -16.69 9.14
N ASN A 50 -5.36 -16.18 8.17
CA ASN A 50 -5.85 -15.92 6.80
C ASN A 50 -5.40 -16.97 5.77
N THR A 51 -4.68 -18.02 6.18
CA THR A 51 -4.17 -19.10 5.33
C THR A 51 -3.23 -18.62 4.19
N TRP A 52 -2.49 -17.54 4.43
CA TRP A 52 -1.52 -17.00 3.47
C TRP A 52 -0.11 -17.47 3.81
N ASP A 53 0.57 -18.13 2.85
CA ASP A 53 1.88 -18.76 3.03
C ASP A 53 3.04 -18.01 2.37
N ARG A 54 2.79 -16.77 1.89
CA ARG A 54 3.79 -15.87 1.32
C ARG A 54 3.98 -14.66 2.24
N PRO A 55 4.98 -13.80 2.00
CA PRO A 55 5.21 -12.63 2.85
C PRO A 55 3.97 -11.75 3.07
N ILE A 56 3.85 -11.23 4.28
CA ILE A 56 2.86 -10.23 4.68
C ILE A 56 3.62 -8.99 5.17
N LEU A 57 3.16 -7.81 4.71
CA LEU A 57 3.54 -6.52 5.27
C LEU A 57 2.36 -5.98 6.08
N THR A 58 2.63 -5.39 7.25
CA THR A 58 1.62 -4.63 8.01
C THR A 58 2.05 -3.18 8.15
N ASP A 59 1.08 -2.26 7.94
CA ASP A 59 1.29 -0.85 8.23
C ASP A 59 1.35 -0.60 9.75
N SER A 60 1.79 0.61 10.16
CA SER A 60 1.88 0.97 11.59
C SER A 60 0.52 1.26 12.25
N GLY A 61 -0.55 1.41 11.48
CA GLY A 61 -1.83 1.93 11.92
C GLY A 61 -1.87 3.46 12.10
N GLY A 62 -0.75 4.15 11.95
CA GLY A 62 -0.65 5.61 12.14
C GLY A 62 -1.56 6.41 11.21
N PHE A 63 -1.57 6.08 9.93
CA PHE A 63 -2.44 6.74 8.94
C PHE A 63 -3.93 6.56 9.27
N GLN A 64 -4.37 5.39 9.73
CA GLN A 64 -5.76 5.13 10.07
C GLN A 64 -6.18 5.85 11.35
N VAL A 65 -5.32 5.94 12.33
CA VAL A 65 -5.51 6.81 13.51
C VAL A 65 -5.68 8.26 13.06
N PHE A 66 -4.91 8.68 12.03
CA PHE A 66 -5.05 10.02 11.43
C PHE A 66 -6.36 10.18 10.67
N SER A 67 -6.72 9.27 9.76
CA SER A 67 -7.78 9.46 8.76
C SER A 67 -9.18 9.05 9.24
N LEU A 68 -9.29 8.15 10.23
CA LEU A 68 -10.56 7.58 10.69
C LEU A 68 -11.03 8.10 12.07
N SER A 69 -10.23 8.94 12.73
CA SER A 69 -10.53 9.43 14.07
C SER A 69 -10.66 10.95 14.07
N ASP A 70 -11.91 11.45 14.06
CA ASP A 70 -12.21 12.88 14.15
C ASP A 70 -11.73 13.53 15.46
N ASN A 71 -11.43 12.73 16.50
CA ASN A 71 -11.04 13.15 17.84
C ASN A 71 -9.72 12.51 18.31
N ARG A 72 -8.72 12.46 17.44
CA ARG A 72 -7.38 12.03 17.86
C ARG A 72 -6.68 13.10 18.68
N LYS A 73 -5.86 12.67 19.62
CA LYS A 73 -4.93 13.54 20.34
C LYS A 73 -3.52 12.97 20.23
N LEU A 74 -2.61 13.81 19.77
CA LEU A 74 -1.19 13.47 19.69
C LEU A 74 -0.49 13.94 20.97
N HIS A 75 0.31 13.06 21.53
CA HIS A 75 1.14 13.30 22.71
C HIS A 75 2.56 12.80 22.42
N GLU A 76 3.51 13.20 23.24
CA GLU A 76 4.87 12.66 23.13
C GLU A 76 4.88 11.13 23.33
N GLU A 77 4.01 10.63 24.18
CA GLU A 77 3.86 9.22 24.51
C GLU A 77 3.29 8.40 23.35
N GLY A 78 2.42 8.99 22.51
CA GLY A 78 1.72 8.29 21.44
C GLY A 78 0.45 9.02 20.99
N ALA A 79 -0.43 8.31 20.30
CA ALA A 79 -1.69 8.80 19.75
C ALA A 79 -2.89 8.19 20.48
N GLU A 80 -3.71 9.05 21.13
CA GLU A 80 -5.03 8.68 21.65
C GLU A 80 -6.07 8.79 20.53
N PHE A 81 -6.94 7.79 20.39
CA PHE A 81 -8.03 7.79 19.42
C PHE A 81 -9.26 7.04 19.91
N ARG A 82 -10.37 7.23 19.20
CA ARG A 82 -11.58 6.45 19.41
C ARG A 82 -11.80 5.47 18.28
N SER A 83 -12.17 4.24 18.65
CA SER A 83 -12.57 3.22 17.69
C SER A 83 -13.80 3.68 16.90
N HIS A 84 -13.71 3.57 15.57
CA HIS A 84 -14.84 3.83 14.66
C HIS A 84 -15.92 2.75 14.73
N LEU A 85 -15.64 1.63 15.41
CA LEU A 85 -16.58 0.50 15.53
C LEU A 85 -17.56 0.67 16.68
N ASP A 86 -17.05 1.12 17.85
CA ASP A 86 -17.79 1.15 19.12
C ASP A 86 -17.54 2.42 19.97
N GLY A 87 -16.68 3.33 19.48
CA GLY A 87 -16.34 4.57 20.18
C GLY A 87 -15.40 4.39 21.38
N SER A 88 -14.91 3.18 21.67
CA SER A 88 -13.97 2.92 22.77
C SER A 88 -12.67 3.72 22.60
N LYS A 89 -12.07 4.13 23.72
CA LYS A 89 -10.81 4.87 23.71
C LYS A 89 -9.62 3.94 23.67
N HIS A 90 -8.66 4.26 22.85
CA HIS A 90 -7.41 3.53 22.69
C HIS A 90 -6.23 4.49 22.69
N MET A 91 -5.07 3.98 23.08
CA MET A 91 -3.78 4.66 23.00
C MET A 91 -2.80 3.76 22.25
N PHE A 92 -2.23 4.27 21.15
CA PHE A 92 -1.08 3.68 20.49
C PHE A 92 0.18 4.43 20.90
N THR A 93 1.09 3.73 21.55
CA THR A 93 2.47 4.20 21.76
C THR A 93 3.39 3.43 20.82
N PRO A 94 4.58 3.94 20.49
CA PRO A 94 5.56 3.21 19.69
C PRO A 94 5.81 1.79 20.19
N GLU A 95 5.97 1.61 21.50
CA GLU A 95 6.20 0.30 22.11
C GLU A 95 5.01 -0.63 21.95
N LYS A 96 3.80 -0.09 22.19
CA LYS A 96 2.56 -0.88 22.08
C LYS A 96 2.32 -1.31 20.65
N VAL A 97 2.61 -0.46 19.66
CA VAL A 97 2.48 -0.82 18.24
C VAL A 97 3.47 -1.94 17.90
N MET A 98 4.71 -1.89 18.36
CA MET A 98 5.66 -3.00 18.16
C MET A 98 5.17 -4.31 18.80
N ASP A 99 4.58 -4.27 19.99
CA ASP A 99 4.00 -5.45 20.63
C ASP A 99 2.79 -6.01 19.84
N ILE A 100 1.95 -5.13 19.30
CA ILE A 100 0.83 -5.50 18.42
C ILE A 100 1.37 -6.18 17.15
N GLU A 101 2.40 -5.62 16.52
CA GLU A 101 3.02 -6.18 15.32
C GLU A 101 3.69 -7.53 15.56
N ARG A 102 4.31 -7.71 16.74
CA ARG A 102 4.80 -9.03 17.16
C ARG A 102 3.67 -10.06 17.27
N SER A 103 2.50 -9.63 17.74
CA SER A 103 1.33 -10.49 17.91
C SER A 103 0.60 -10.77 16.59
N ILE A 104 0.55 -9.81 15.68
CA ILE A 104 0.04 -10.02 14.32
C ILE A 104 0.96 -11.00 13.56
N GLY A 105 2.28 -10.82 13.65
CA GLY A 105 3.25 -11.73 13.06
C GLY A 105 3.40 -11.57 11.55
N ALA A 106 3.37 -10.35 11.00
CA ALA A 106 3.76 -10.09 9.62
C ALA A 106 5.28 -10.18 9.45
N ASP A 107 5.76 -10.46 8.22
CA ASP A 107 7.21 -10.55 7.92
C ASP A 107 7.86 -9.16 7.88
N ILE A 108 7.16 -8.17 7.33
CA ILE A 108 7.58 -6.77 7.29
C ILE A 108 6.58 -5.96 8.09
N ILE A 109 7.08 -5.21 9.08
CA ILE A 109 6.27 -4.34 9.94
C ILE A 109 6.77 -2.91 9.85
N MET A 110 5.85 -1.94 9.94
CA MET A 110 6.19 -0.53 9.82
C MET A 110 6.37 0.10 11.20
N ALA A 111 7.35 1.00 11.31
CA ALA A 111 7.50 1.81 12.51
C ALA A 111 6.30 2.76 12.67
N PHE A 112 5.89 3.01 13.94
CA PHE A 112 4.80 3.93 14.23
C PHE A 112 5.24 5.37 13.98
N ASP A 113 4.44 6.10 13.21
CA ASP A 113 4.73 7.44 12.74
C ASP A 113 3.50 8.35 12.78
N GLU A 114 3.72 9.65 12.70
CA GLU A 114 2.67 10.63 12.43
C GLU A 114 2.65 10.96 10.93
N CYS A 115 1.54 10.61 10.27
CA CYS A 115 1.28 11.03 8.90
C CYS A 115 0.75 12.48 8.89
N CYS A 116 1.62 13.41 8.52
CA CYS A 116 1.30 14.83 8.39
C CYS A 116 0.39 15.07 7.16
N PRO A 117 -0.63 15.96 7.23
CA PRO A 117 -1.39 16.37 6.06
C PRO A 117 -0.49 16.95 4.95
N GLY A 118 -0.83 16.68 3.67
CA GLY A 118 -0.02 17.13 2.54
C GLY A 118 0.03 18.66 2.33
N ASP A 119 -0.96 19.37 2.89
CA ASP A 119 -1.10 20.83 2.88
C ASP A 119 -0.64 21.49 4.19
N ALA A 120 -0.02 20.75 5.10
CA ALA A 120 0.47 21.28 6.37
C ALA A 120 1.53 22.37 6.17
N ASP A 121 1.47 23.42 7.01
CA ASP A 121 2.54 24.43 7.01
C ASP A 121 3.88 23.87 7.50
N TYR A 122 4.96 24.59 7.19
CA TYR A 122 6.32 24.18 7.52
C TYR A 122 6.56 23.92 9.01
N ASN A 123 5.98 24.76 9.89
CA ASN A 123 6.22 24.64 11.31
C ASN A 123 5.54 23.37 11.88
N TYR A 124 4.31 23.09 11.44
CA TYR A 124 3.63 21.86 11.81
C TYR A 124 4.38 20.64 11.25
N ALA A 125 4.74 20.66 9.97
CA ALA A 125 5.49 19.56 9.35
C ALA A 125 6.82 19.26 10.07
N LYS A 126 7.53 20.32 10.51
CA LYS A 126 8.78 20.21 11.27
C LYS A 126 8.55 19.61 12.69
N GLN A 127 7.48 20.01 13.38
CA GLN A 127 7.11 19.45 14.69
C GLN A 127 6.70 17.97 14.56
N SER A 128 5.84 17.65 13.61
CA SER A 128 5.42 16.30 13.27
C SER A 128 6.61 15.38 12.96
N LEU A 129 7.53 15.84 12.12
CA LEU A 129 8.76 15.09 11.83
C LEU A 129 9.57 14.84 13.11
N GLY A 130 9.75 15.84 13.96
CA GLY A 130 10.48 15.69 15.22
C GLY A 130 9.84 14.65 16.15
N LEU A 131 8.50 14.59 16.21
CA LEU A 131 7.76 13.57 16.96
C LEU A 131 7.97 12.19 16.36
N THR A 132 7.81 12.05 15.04
CA THR A 132 8.04 10.79 14.30
C THR A 132 9.45 10.26 14.52
N GLU A 133 10.48 11.11 14.50
CA GLU A 133 11.88 10.70 14.76
C GLU A 133 12.06 10.12 16.18
N ARG A 134 11.47 10.73 17.21
CA ARG A 134 11.54 10.21 18.59
C ARG A 134 10.74 8.91 18.74
N TRP A 135 9.58 8.81 18.11
CA TRP A 135 8.81 7.56 18.06
C TRP A 135 9.55 6.44 17.33
N LEU A 136 10.27 6.77 16.25
CA LEU A 136 11.09 5.82 15.52
C LEU A 136 12.17 5.21 16.42
N ASP A 137 12.86 6.04 17.22
CA ASP A 137 13.86 5.56 18.19
C ASP A 137 13.26 4.57 19.18
N ARG A 138 12.08 4.88 19.71
CA ARG A 138 11.34 4.02 20.63
C ARG A 138 10.85 2.73 19.98
N CYS A 139 10.38 2.78 18.71
CA CYS A 139 10.04 1.58 17.95
C CYS A 139 11.24 0.64 17.82
N PHE A 140 12.40 1.15 17.40
CA PHE A 140 13.60 0.34 17.27
C PHE A 140 14.07 -0.24 18.61
N ALA A 141 14.05 0.56 19.69
CA ALA A 141 14.39 0.09 21.03
C ALA A 141 13.48 -1.06 21.47
N ARG A 142 12.16 -0.92 21.27
CA ARG A 142 11.20 -1.98 21.63
C ARG A 142 11.33 -3.20 20.73
N PHE A 143 11.45 -3.02 19.42
CA PHE A 143 11.63 -4.11 18.48
C PHE A 143 12.86 -4.96 18.79
N ASN A 144 14.01 -4.32 19.10
CA ASN A 144 15.26 -4.99 19.42
C ASN A 144 15.25 -5.66 20.80
N SER A 145 14.35 -5.25 21.71
CA SER A 145 14.21 -5.85 23.05
C SER A 145 13.16 -6.97 23.11
N THR A 146 12.51 -7.30 21.99
CA THR A 146 11.46 -8.32 21.93
C THR A 146 11.75 -9.35 20.86
N GLU A 147 11.38 -10.61 21.13
CA GLU A 147 11.54 -11.71 20.19
C GLU A 147 10.29 -11.92 19.31
N PRO A 148 10.45 -12.42 18.08
CA PRO A 148 9.35 -12.86 17.24
C PRO A 148 8.55 -13.97 17.91
N LYS A 149 7.21 -13.89 17.85
CA LYS A 149 6.34 -14.87 18.53
C LYS A 149 6.16 -16.21 17.81
N TYR A 150 6.40 -16.26 16.49
CA TYR A 150 6.00 -17.41 15.67
C TYR A 150 7.18 -18.14 15.01
N GLY A 151 8.41 -17.93 15.49
CA GLY A 151 9.59 -18.68 15.07
C GLY A 151 10.24 -18.26 13.75
N TYR A 152 9.80 -17.15 13.17
CA TYR A 152 10.44 -16.52 12.01
C TYR A 152 10.78 -15.06 12.27
N ARG A 153 11.81 -14.58 11.58
CA ARG A 153 12.27 -13.18 11.69
C ARG A 153 11.25 -12.24 11.09
N GLN A 154 11.06 -11.10 11.76
CA GLN A 154 10.34 -9.94 11.23
C GLN A 154 11.34 -8.82 10.92
N SER A 155 11.07 -8.02 9.90
CA SER A 155 11.86 -6.85 9.52
C SER A 155 11.08 -5.58 9.84
N LEU A 156 11.68 -4.67 10.62
CA LEU A 156 11.12 -3.36 10.91
C LEU A 156 11.57 -2.35 9.86
N PHE A 157 10.63 -1.76 9.12
CA PHE A 157 10.89 -0.69 8.16
C PHE A 157 10.57 0.67 8.78
N PRO A 158 11.55 1.59 8.87
CA PRO A 158 11.33 2.98 9.20
C PRO A 158 10.66 3.74 8.06
N ILE A 159 9.96 4.83 8.38
CA ILE A 159 9.22 5.64 7.43
C ILE A 159 9.83 7.04 7.35
N VAL A 160 10.20 7.48 6.14
CA VAL A 160 10.59 8.87 5.86
C VAL A 160 9.33 9.72 5.76
N GLN A 161 9.18 10.70 6.64
CA GLN A 161 8.17 11.73 6.62
C GLN A 161 8.77 13.09 6.23
N GLY A 162 8.05 14.20 6.33
CA GLY A 162 8.56 15.56 6.04
C GLY A 162 7.71 16.37 5.06
N CYS A 163 6.46 15.90 4.79
CA CYS A 163 5.52 16.58 3.89
C CYS A 163 6.15 16.85 2.51
N VAL A 164 6.01 18.05 1.97
CA VAL A 164 6.58 18.47 0.66
C VAL A 164 7.80 19.40 0.80
N TYR A 165 8.46 19.37 1.96
CA TYR A 165 9.60 20.23 2.27
C TYR A 165 10.92 19.49 2.11
N THR A 166 11.74 19.90 1.17
CA THR A 166 13.00 19.26 0.79
C THR A 166 13.95 19.04 1.96
N ASP A 167 14.18 20.07 2.79
CA ASP A 167 15.06 20.00 3.95
C ASP A 167 14.55 19.02 5.02
N LEU A 168 13.24 18.96 5.24
CA LEU A 168 12.63 18.00 6.16
C LEU A 168 12.73 16.56 5.63
N ARG A 169 12.50 16.37 4.32
CA ARG A 169 12.68 15.06 3.66
C ARG A 169 14.12 14.58 3.71
N GLN A 170 15.09 15.46 3.47
CA GLN A 170 16.52 15.14 3.59
C GLN A 170 16.87 14.72 5.02
N ARG A 171 16.50 15.52 6.01
CA ARG A 171 16.71 15.21 7.43
C ARG A 171 16.09 13.87 7.81
N ALA A 172 14.84 13.61 7.40
CA ALA A 172 14.16 12.35 7.67
C ALA A 172 14.87 11.16 7.01
N ALA A 173 15.26 11.29 5.74
CA ALA A 173 15.95 10.24 4.99
C ALA A 173 17.33 9.91 5.63
N GLU A 174 18.07 10.91 6.06
CA GLU A 174 19.34 10.70 6.78
C GLU A 174 19.13 9.98 8.12
N ASN A 175 18.08 10.37 8.87
CA ASN A 175 17.77 9.70 10.13
C ASN A 175 17.38 8.24 9.93
N VAL A 176 16.53 7.97 8.94
CA VAL A 176 16.09 6.62 8.54
C VAL A 176 17.25 5.77 8.06
N ALA A 177 18.10 6.29 7.18
CA ALA A 177 19.27 5.57 6.66
C ALA A 177 20.24 5.12 7.77
N ARG A 178 20.44 5.97 8.81
CA ARG A 178 21.28 5.63 9.97
C ARG A 178 20.75 4.46 10.81
N LYS A 179 19.48 4.10 10.70
CA LYS A 179 18.92 2.93 11.42
C LYS A 179 19.44 1.60 10.90
N GLY A 180 19.98 1.55 9.69
CA GLY A 180 20.50 0.31 9.09
C GLY A 180 19.45 -0.78 8.93
N ALA A 181 18.20 -0.44 8.71
CA ALA A 181 17.09 -1.36 8.57
C ALA A 181 17.22 -2.26 7.34
N ASP A 182 16.41 -3.35 7.28
CA ASP A 182 16.39 -4.27 6.14
C ASP A 182 15.73 -3.63 4.88
N GLY A 183 14.95 -2.58 5.06
CA GLY A 183 14.32 -1.78 4.01
C GLY A 183 13.80 -0.47 4.60
N ASN A 184 13.41 0.46 3.74
CA ASN A 184 12.99 1.80 4.13
C ASN A 184 11.71 2.20 3.40
N ALA A 185 10.81 2.90 4.07
CA ALA A 185 9.58 3.39 3.47
C ALA A 185 9.57 4.90 3.31
N ILE A 186 8.81 5.38 2.34
CA ILE A 186 8.53 6.79 2.07
C ILE A 186 7.03 6.98 2.27
N GLY A 187 6.66 7.67 3.34
CA GLY A 187 5.28 7.98 3.69
C GLY A 187 4.95 9.46 3.48
N GLY A 188 3.70 9.84 3.77
CA GLY A 188 3.21 11.22 3.71
C GLY A 188 3.30 11.86 2.32
N LEU A 189 3.16 11.04 1.26
CA LEU A 189 2.99 11.45 -0.12
C LEU A 189 1.68 10.86 -0.67
N ALA A 190 1.17 11.40 -1.77
CA ALA A 190 -0.17 11.11 -2.32
C ALA A 190 -1.32 11.40 -1.31
N VAL A 191 -1.14 12.42 -0.47
CA VAL A 191 -2.10 12.88 0.54
C VAL A 191 -2.64 14.29 0.24
N GLY A 192 -2.62 14.70 -1.03
CA GLY A 192 -3.22 15.95 -1.52
C GLY A 192 -2.26 16.88 -2.27
N GLU A 193 -0.97 16.62 -2.25
CA GLU A 193 0.04 17.40 -3.00
C GLU A 193 -0.06 17.16 -4.52
N PRO A 194 0.42 18.11 -5.34
CA PRO A 194 0.58 17.91 -6.78
C PRO A 194 1.54 16.74 -7.09
N THR A 195 1.26 16.02 -8.17
CA THR A 195 2.02 14.82 -8.56
C THR A 195 3.50 15.10 -8.84
N ASP A 196 3.82 16.25 -9.43
CA ASP A 196 5.18 16.69 -9.66
C ASP A 196 5.96 16.92 -8.36
N LYS A 197 5.31 17.47 -7.34
CA LYS A 197 5.90 17.59 -6.00
C LYS A 197 6.15 16.23 -5.34
N MET A 198 5.24 15.28 -5.50
CA MET A 198 5.46 13.91 -5.05
C MET A 198 6.73 13.33 -5.68
N TYR A 199 6.90 13.48 -7.00
CA TYR A 199 8.08 12.96 -7.70
C TYR A 199 9.38 13.64 -7.25
N GLU A 200 9.36 14.98 -7.10
CA GLU A 200 10.49 15.73 -6.56
C GLU A 200 10.91 15.20 -5.18
N MET A 201 9.97 14.96 -4.27
CA MET A 201 10.27 14.44 -2.93
C MET A 201 10.80 13.00 -2.96
N ILE A 202 10.33 12.16 -3.88
CA ILE A 202 10.88 10.82 -4.08
C ILE A 202 12.35 10.91 -4.50
N GLU A 203 12.69 11.77 -5.45
CA GLU A 203 14.07 11.98 -5.91
C GLU A 203 14.97 12.43 -4.77
N VAL A 204 14.57 13.45 -4.02
CA VAL A 204 15.30 13.96 -2.84
C VAL A 204 15.59 12.85 -1.82
N VAL A 205 14.60 12.01 -1.52
CA VAL A 205 14.76 10.93 -0.52
C VAL A 205 15.65 9.81 -1.07
N ASN A 206 15.48 9.44 -2.34
CA ASN A 206 16.21 8.33 -2.96
C ASN A 206 17.69 8.62 -3.25
N GLU A 207 18.10 9.89 -3.24
CA GLU A 207 19.51 10.26 -3.25
C GLU A 207 20.23 9.84 -1.95
N ILE A 208 19.48 9.75 -0.82
CA ILE A 208 20.02 9.52 0.51
C ILE A 208 19.83 8.07 0.97
N LEU A 209 18.67 7.47 0.68
CA LEU A 209 18.37 6.10 1.12
C LEU A 209 19.32 5.08 0.47
N PRO A 210 19.74 4.03 1.22
CA PRO A 210 20.59 2.97 0.69
C PRO A 210 20.03 2.34 -0.59
N LYS A 211 20.88 2.19 -1.62
CA LYS A 211 20.48 1.62 -2.92
C LYS A 211 20.41 0.09 -2.91
N ASP A 212 21.02 -0.54 -1.95
CA ASP A 212 21.06 -1.99 -1.73
C ASP A 212 19.94 -2.50 -0.81
N LYS A 213 19.03 -1.60 -0.40
CA LYS A 213 17.88 -1.93 0.46
C LYS A 213 16.59 -1.59 -0.24
N PRO A 214 15.51 -2.39 -0.06
CA PRO A 214 14.18 -2.08 -0.61
C PRO A 214 13.68 -0.70 -0.17
N ARG A 215 13.13 0.04 -1.14
CA ARG A 215 12.49 1.35 -0.96
C ARG A 215 11.02 1.21 -1.26
N TYR A 216 10.22 1.44 -0.25
CA TYR A 216 8.78 1.25 -0.29
C TYR A 216 8.05 2.58 -0.30
N LEU A 217 7.36 2.91 -1.40
CA LEU A 217 6.51 4.09 -1.50
C LEU A 217 5.09 3.74 -1.08
N MET A 218 4.64 4.31 0.04
CA MET A 218 3.39 3.95 0.69
C MET A 218 2.19 4.62 0.03
N GLY A 219 1.11 3.86 -0.18
CA GLY A 219 -0.20 4.38 -0.62
C GLY A 219 -0.28 4.84 -2.08
N VAL A 220 0.75 4.64 -2.89
CA VAL A 220 0.82 5.09 -4.29
C VAL A 220 0.66 3.90 -5.23
N GLY A 221 -0.09 3.92 -6.29
CA GLY A 221 -0.97 4.92 -6.88
C GLY A 221 -1.54 4.44 -8.21
N THR A 222 -1.62 5.31 -9.20
CA THR A 222 -2.04 4.93 -10.55
C THR A 222 -0.97 4.10 -11.27
N PRO A 223 -1.32 3.36 -12.35
CA PRO A 223 -0.32 2.64 -13.15
C PRO A 223 0.85 3.53 -13.61
N ILE A 224 0.57 4.78 -13.97
CA ILE A 224 1.59 5.76 -14.37
C ILE A 224 2.47 6.12 -13.17
N ASN A 225 1.89 6.35 -11.98
CA ASN A 225 2.69 6.67 -10.79
C ASN A 225 3.64 5.53 -10.41
N LEU A 226 3.22 4.26 -10.60
CA LEU A 226 4.10 3.12 -10.36
C LEU A 226 5.32 3.16 -11.28
N LEU A 227 5.12 3.36 -12.59
CA LEU A 227 6.23 3.43 -13.56
C LEU A 227 7.16 4.62 -13.30
N GLU A 228 6.60 5.78 -12.94
CA GLU A 228 7.37 6.97 -12.56
C GLU A 228 8.16 6.76 -11.25
N GLY A 229 7.55 6.09 -10.27
CA GLY A 229 8.22 5.72 -9.02
C GLY A 229 9.37 4.73 -9.23
N ILE A 230 9.16 3.70 -10.07
CA ILE A 230 10.19 2.72 -10.42
C ILE A 230 11.39 3.39 -11.09
N GLU A 231 11.17 4.32 -12.02
CA GLU A 231 12.27 5.07 -12.67
C GLU A 231 13.10 5.86 -11.66
N ARG A 232 12.46 6.32 -10.59
CA ARG A 232 13.10 7.06 -9.48
C ARG A 232 13.68 6.15 -8.39
N GLY A 233 13.69 4.82 -8.61
CA GLY A 233 14.33 3.87 -7.71
C GLY A 233 13.45 3.34 -6.59
N ILE A 234 12.13 3.32 -6.76
CA ILE A 234 11.19 2.66 -5.83
C ILE A 234 11.05 1.18 -6.19
N ASP A 235 11.09 0.31 -5.19
CA ASP A 235 11.05 -1.15 -5.34
C ASP A 235 9.69 -1.75 -4.95
N MET A 236 8.97 -1.11 -4.03
CA MET A 236 7.72 -1.62 -3.46
C MET A 236 6.64 -0.54 -3.43
N PHE A 237 5.40 -0.97 -3.65
CA PHE A 237 4.23 -0.10 -3.63
C PHE A 237 3.07 -0.82 -2.98
N ASP A 238 2.16 -0.05 -2.39
CA ASP A 238 0.80 -0.48 -2.08
C ASP A 238 -0.19 0.58 -2.54
N CYS A 239 -1.37 0.19 -2.92
CA CYS A 239 -2.47 1.12 -3.10
C CYS A 239 -3.83 0.41 -3.15
N ILE A 240 -4.87 1.16 -2.79
CA ILE A 240 -6.26 0.68 -2.84
C ILE A 240 -6.89 0.82 -4.23
N MET A 241 -6.22 1.51 -5.16
CA MET A 241 -6.79 1.89 -6.46
C MET A 241 -7.25 0.71 -7.32
N PRO A 242 -6.51 -0.40 -7.44
CA PRO A 242 -6.97 -1.52 -8.26
C PRO A 242 -8.36 -2.00 -7.88
N THR A 243 -8.58 -2.25 -6.60
CA THR A 243 -9.85 -2.78 -6.10
C THR A 243 -10.91 -1.70 -5.93
N ARG A 244 -10.55 -0.50 -5.43
CA ARG A 244 -11.47 0.63 -5.31
C ARG A 244 -12.03 1.04 -6.67
N ASN A 245 -11.17 1.19 -7.67
CA ASN A 245 -11.59 1.58 -9.02
C ASN A 245 -12.36 0.47 -9.71
N GLY A 246 -11.94 -0.80 -9.54
CA GLY A 246 -12.69 -1.96 -10.04
C GLY A 246 -14.13 -1.98 -9.51
N ARG A 247 -14.32 -1.83 -8.20
CA ARG A 247 -15.65 -1.73 -7.59
C ARG A 247 -16.49 -0.55 -8.10
N ASN A 248 -15.84 0.49 -8.60
CA ASN A 248 -16.50 1.62 -9.25
C ASN A 248 -16.70 1.44 -10.78
N GLY A 249 -16.31 0.28 -11.31
CA GLY A 249 -16.46 -0.06 -12.73
C GLY A 249 -15.34 0.52 -13.63
N GLN A 250 -14.21 0.92 -13.03
CA GLN A 250 -13.04 1.39 -13.78
C GLN A 250 -12.00 0.26 -13.87
N LEU A 251 -11.66 -0.13 -15.09
CA LEU A 251 -10.66 -1.14 -15.38
C LEU A 251 -9.41 -0.50 -15.98
N PHE A 252 -8.24 -1.04 -15.63
CA PHE A 252 -6.96 -0.66 -16.20
C PHE A 252 -6.49 -1.73 -17.17
N THR A 253 -6.15 -1.35 -18.38
CA THR A 253 -5.57 -2.23 -19.38
C THR A 253 -4.27 -1.65 -19.92
N ARG A 254 -3.47 -2.43 -20.62
CA ARG A 254 -2.25 -1.95 -21.30
C ARG A 254 -2.51 -0.84 -22.31
N PHE A 255 -3.72 -0.72 -22.82
CA PHE A 255 -4.10 0.24 -23.86
C PHE A 255 -4.78 1.49 -23.29
N GLY A 256 -5.07 1.51 -21.99
CA GLY A 256 -5.74 2.62 -21.32
C GLY A 256 -6.79 2.18 -20.32
N THR A 257 -7.64 3.13 -19.93
CA THR A 257 -8.66 2.93 -18.90
C THR A 257 -10.04 2.72 -19.51
N ILE A 258 -10.74 1.69 -19.07
CA ILE A 258 -12.13 1.38 -19.43
C ILE A 258 -13.06 1.80 -18.29
N ASN A 259 -14.14 2.55 -18.61
CA ASN A 259 -15.24 2.73 -17.68
C ASN A 259 -16.41 1.81 -18.07
N MET A 260 -16.58 0.72 -17.35
CA MET A 260 -17.61 -0.30 -17.61
C MET A 260 -19.05 0.20 -17.44
N ARG A 261 -19.26 1.40 -16.88
CA ARG A 261 -20.59 2.02 -16.79
C ARG A 261 -21.05 2.66 -18.09
N ASN A 262 -20.16 2.85 -19.07
CA ASN A 262 -20.48 3.45 -20.35
C ASN A 262 -21.36 2.52 -21.19
N LYS A 263 -22.44 3.07 -21.76
CA LYS A 263 -23.43 2.34 -22.56
C LYS A 263 -22.82 1.61 -23.78
N LYS A 264 -21.71 2.09 -24.31
CA LYS A 264 -21.05 1.45 -25.47
C LYS A 264 -20.67 -0.02 -25.25
N TRP A 265 -20.51 -0.45 -23.98
CA TRP A 265 -20.15 -1.82 -23.63
C TRP A 265 -21.35 -2.76 -23.54
N GLU A 266 -22.59 -2.24 -23.59
CA GLU A 266 -23.82 -3.03 -23.46
C GLU A 266 -23.94 -4.17 -24.47
N ASN A 267 -23.41 -3.97 -25.70
CA ASN A 267 -23.43 -4.94 -26.78
C ASN A 267 -22.04 -5.39 -27.21
N ASP A 268 -21.02 -5.17 -26.38
CA ASP A 268 -19.65 -5.64 -26.66
C ASP A 268 -19.44 -7.03 -26.05
N PHE A 269 -19.59 -8.07 -26.86
CA PHE A 269 -19.43 -9.46 -26.44
C PHE A 269 -17.98 -9.95 -26.52
N SER A 270 -17.03 -9.06 -26.81
CA SER A 270 -15.61 -9.40 -26.73
C SER A 270 -15.17 -9.61 -25.27
N PRO A 271 -14.07 -10.36 -25.03
CA PRO A 271 -13.51 -10.53 -23.69
C PRO A 271 -13.25 -9.21 -22.97
N VAL A 272 -13.26 -9.23 -21.64
CA VAL A 272 -12.96 -8.03 -20.80
C VAL A 272 -11.62 -7.43 -21.20
N ASP A 273 -10.59 -8.26 -21.28
CA ASP A 273 -9.28 -7.91 -21.84
C ASP A 273 -8.69 -9.16 -22.53
N PRO A 274 -8.64 -9.22 -23.88
CA PRO A 274 -8.11 -10.39 -24.59
C PRO A 274 -6.62 -10.64 -24.32
N ASP A 275 -5.89 -9.60 -23.92
CA ASP A 275 -4.48 -9.66 -23.54
C ASP A 275 -4.27 -9.65 -22.01
N GLY A 276 -5.33 -9.84 -21.25
CA GLY A 276 -5.30 -9.84 -19.79
C GLY A 276 -4.57 -11.04 -19.19
N HIS A 277 -4.33 -10.97 -17.89
CA HIS A 277 -3.44 -11.90 -17.18
C HIS A 277 -4.16 -12.73 -16.11
N SER A 278 -5.48 -12.64 -16.04
CA SER A 278 -6.31 -13.43 -15.13
C SER A 278 -7.38 -14.21 -15.90
N TYR A 279 -7.93 -15.24 -15.27
CA TYR A 279 -8.99 -16.05 -15.88
C TYR A 279 -10.24 -15.22 -16.21
N VAL A 280 -10.54 -14.18 -15.44
CA VAL A 280 -11.73 -13.34 -15.67
C VAL A 280 -11.64 -12.53 -16.96
N ASP A 281 -10.43 -12.26 -17.43
CA ASP A 281 -10.19 -11.39 -18.58
C ASP A 281 -10.67 -12.01 -19.89
N THR A 282 -10.54 -13.32 -20.02
CA THR A 282 -10.93 -14.09 -21.19
C THR A 282 -12.25 -14.83 -21.03
N LEU A 283 -12.65 -15.16 -19.80
CA LEU A 283 -13.88 -15.91 -19.53
C LEU A 283 -15.13 -15.06 -19.71
N TYR A 284 -15.06 -13.78 -19.29
CA TYR A 284 -16.23 -12.89 -19.30
C TYR A 284 -16.16 -11.86 -20.41
N SER A 285 -17.32 -11.49 -20.95
CA SER A 285 -17.43 -10.42 -21.93
C SER A 285 -17.63 -9.04 -21.26
N LYS A 286 -17.27 -7.99 -21.98
CA LYS A 286 -17.52 -6.61 -21.56
C LYS A 286 -19.02 -6.35 -21.35
N ALA A 287 -19.88 -6.88 -22.23
CA ALA A 287 -21.34 -6.75 -22.09
C ALA A 287 -21.83 -7.37 -20.78
N TYR A 288 -21.36 -8.56 -20.43
CA TYR A 288 -21.75 -9.21 -19.18
C TYR A 288 -21.25 -8.43 -17.95
N LEU A 289 -20.00 -8.02 -17.96
CA LEU A 289 -19.45 -7.22 -16.85
C LEU A 289 -20.14 -5.86 -16.73
N HIS A 290 -20.46 -5.19 -17.86
CA HIS A 290 -21.29 -3.98 -17.86
C HIS A 290 -22.63 -4.21 -17.17
N HIS A 291 -23.34 -5.31 -17.54
CA HIS A 291 -24.61 -5.69 -16.91
C HIS A 291 -24.46 -5.88 -15.40
N LEU A 292 -23.49 -6.64 -14.94
CA LEU A 292 -23.23 -6.89 -13.51
C LEU A 292 -22.96 -5.60 -12.74
N ILE A 293 -22.13 -4.70 -13.28
CA ILE A 293 -21.83 -3.39 -12.67
C ILE A 293 -23.07 -2.51 -12.59
N LYS A 294 -23.90 -2.49 -13.64
CA LYS A 294 -25.16 -1.72 -13.66
C LYS A 294 -26.19 -2.28 -12.70
N ALA A 295 -26.30 -3.60 -12.60
CA ALA A 295 -27.17 -4.30 -11.68
C ALA A 295 -26.66 -4.29 -10.21
N LYS A 296 -25.42 -3.81 -9.99
CA LYS A 296 -24.75 -3.78 -8.67
C LYS A 296 -24.54 -5.18 -8.07
N GLU A 297 -24.31 -6.18 -8.93
CA GLU A 297 -24.01 -7.54 -8.49
C GLU A 297 -22.59 -7.65 -7.94
N MET A 298 -22.43 -8.43 -6.86
CA MET A 298 -21.12 -8.64 -6.22
C MET A 298 -20.12 -9.29 -7.16
N LEU A 299 -20.57 -10.22 -8.02
CA LEU A 299 -19.70 -10.86 -9.01
C LEU A 299 -19.01 -9.85 -9.94
N GLY A 300 -19.71 -8.78 -10.33
CA GLY A 300 -19.11 -7.70 -11.13
C GLY A 300 -17.96 -7.00 -10.40
N LEU A 301 -18.10 -6.82 -9.08
CA LEU A 301 -17.05 -6.21 -8.25
C LEU A 301 -15.83 -7.15 -8.10
N GLN A 302 -16.07 -8.47 -7.99
CA GLN A 302 -15.00 -9.48 -7.94
C GLN A 302 -14.23 -9.53 -9.25
N ILE A 303 -14.93 -9.67 -10.40
CA ILE A 303 -14.31 -9.70 -11.73
C ILE A 303 -13.43 -8.47 -11.94
N ALA A 304 -13.97 -7.27 -11.69
CA ALA A 304 -13.24 -6.02 -11.88
C ALA A 304 -12.03 -5.89 -10.94
N SER A 305 -12.13 -6.36 -9.70
CA SER A 305 -11.03 -6.34 -8.72
C SER A 305 -9.91 -7.31 -9.11
N ILE A 306 -10.25 -8.54 -9.53
CA ILE A 306 -9.27 -9.56 -9.96
C ILE A 306 -8.54 -9.06 -11.22
N HIS A 307 -9.28 -8.55 -12.21
CA HIS A 307 -8.72 -7.95 -13.42
C HIS A 307 -7.69 -6.87 -13.09
N ASN A 308 -8.09 -5.86 -12.31
CA ASN A 308 -7.21 -4.75 -11.99
C ASN A 308 -5.97 -5.18 -11.20
N LEU A 309 -6.09 -6.11 -10.26
CA LEU A 309 -4.94 -6.63 -9.52
C LEU A 309 -3.97 -7.38 -10.43
N ALA A 310 -4.50 -8.26 -11.28
CA ALA A 310 -3.67 -8.99 -12.24
C ALA A 310 -2.93 -8.02 -13.17
N PHE A 311 -3.60 -6.97 -13.64
CA PHE A 311 -2.98 -5.92 -14.44
C PHE A 311 -1.86 -5.19 -13.71
N TYR A 312 -2.07 -4.76 -12.45
CA TYR A 312 -1.05 -4.06 -11.67
C TYR A 312 0.17 -4.94 -11.40
N LEU A 313 -0.04 -6.20 -11.06
CA LEU A 313 1.04 -7.15 -10.82
C LEU A 313 1.80 -7.50 -12.10
N TRP A 314 1.09 -7.61 -13.22
CA TRP A 314 1.71 -7.72 -14.54
C TRP A 314 2.57 -6.51 -14.86
N LEU A 315 2.05 -5.28 -14.67
CA LEU A 315 2.76 -4.03 -14.98
C LEU A 315 4.11 -3.93 -14.26
N VAL A 316 4.13 -4.24 -12.96
CA VAL A 316 5.39 -4.18 -12.19
C VAL A 316 6.33 -5.32 -12.55
N LYS A 317 5.81 -6.49 -12.94
CA LYS A 317 6.61 -7.61 -13.44
C LYS A 317 7.28 -7.27 -14.78
N GLU A 318 6.54 -6.66 -15.70
CA GLU A 318 7.09 -6.19 -16.99
C GLU A 318 8.13 -5.09 -16.78
N ALA A 319 7.83 -4.11 -15.90
CA ALA A 319 8.80 -3.09 -15.53
C ALA A 319 10.13 -3.70 -15.06
N ARG A 320 10.05 -4.71 -14.18
CA ARG A 320 11.24 -5.44 -13.71
C ARG A 320 11.98 -6.17 -14.85
N ALA A 321 11.25 -6.80 -15.78
CA ALA A 321 11.85 -7.48 -16.91
C ALA A 321 12.61 -6.50 -17.81
N HIS A 322 12.03 -5.33 -18.09
CA HIS A 322 12.65 -4.27 -18.89
C HIS A 322 13.83 -3.58 -18.18
N ILE A 323 13.83 -3.50 -16.86
CA ILE A 323 15.02 -3.06 -16.09
C ILE A 323 16.17 -4.05 -16.29
N ILE A 324 15.90 -5.35 -16.17
CA ILE A 324 16.91 -6.41 -16.34
C ILE A 324 17.43 -6.43 -17.79
N ALA A 325 16.55 -6.19 -18.77
CA ALA A 325 16.93 -6.11 -20.19
C ALA A 325 17.66 -4.82 -20.56
N GLY A 326 17.64 -3.78 -19.70
CA GLY A 326 18.30 -2.49 -19.92
C GLY A 326 17.55 -1.53 -20.84
N ASP A 327 16.26 -1.77 -21.13
CA ASP A 327 15.43 -0.97 -22.05
C ASP A 327 14.21 -0.32 -21.37
N PHE A 328 14.19 -0.28 -20.04
CA PHE A 328 13.05 0.18 -19.24
C PHE A 328 12.55 1.58 -19.64
N THR A 329 13.44 2.56 -19.82
CA THR A 329 13.05 3.94 -20.13
C THR A 329 12.31 4.05 -21.45
N THR A 330 12.76 3.29 -22.48
CA THR A 330 12.11 3.24 -23.79
C THR A 330 10.73 2.60 -23.69
N TRP A 331 10.65 1.44 -23.05
CA TRP A 331 9.39 0.72 -22.83
C TRP A 331 8.41 1.56 -22.00
N LYS A 332 8.86 2.14 -20.87
CA LYS A 332 8.06 3.01 -20.01
C LYS A 332 7.43 4.15 -20.79
N SER A 333 8.20 4.84 -21.63
CA SER A 333 7.71 5.97 -22.44
C SER A 333 6.57 5.58 -23.37
N GLY A 334 6.62 4.37 -23.94
CA GLY A 334 5.54 3.79 -24.74
C GLY A 334 4.32 3.44 -23.88
N MET A 335 4.54 2.75 -22.76
CA MET A 335 3.50 2.30 -21.85
C MET A 335 2.73 3.48 -21.23
N VAL A 336 3.40 4.52 -20.76
CA VAL A 336 2.76 5.73 -20.19
C VAL A 336 1.82 6.39 -21.19
N ARG A 337 2.22 6.48 -22.47
CA ARG A 337 1.33 7.01 -23.53
C ARG A 337 0.08 6.17 -23.72
N GLN A 338 0.20 4.84 -23.67
CA GLN A 338 -0.95 3.94 -23.78
C GLN A 338 -1.86 4.04 -22.55
N LEU A 339 -1.29 4.04 -21.35
CA LEU A 339 -2.04 4.13 -20.10
C LEU A 339 -2.83 5.43 -19.93
N ALA A 340 -2.42 6.51 -20.59
CA ALA A 340 -3.11 7.80 -20.58
C ALA A 340 -4.43 7.80 -21.39
N ASN A 341 -4.66 6.80 -22.25
CA ASN A 341 -5.87 6.72 -23.06
C ASN A 341 -7.12 6.41 -22.21
N ARG A 342 -8.24 6.91 -22.68
CA ARG A 342 -9.59 6.54 -22.19
C ARG A 342 -10.32 5.78 -23.30
N LEU A 343 -10.54 4.51 -23.07
CA LEU A 343 -11.16 3.59 -24.03
C LEU A 343 -12.69 3.63 -23.93
#